data_56f94cb3765c8587c5c0faaf938436f1
#
_entry.id   56f94cb3765c8587c5c0faaf938436f1
#
_cell.length_a   1.000
_cell.length_b   1.000
_cell.length_c   1.000
_cell.angle_alpha   90.00
_cell.angle_beta   90.00
_cell.angle_gamma   90.00
#
_symmetry.space_group_name_H-M   'P 1'
#
loop_
_entity.id
_entity.type
_entity.pdbx_description
1 polymer ?
#
loop_
_entity_poly.entity_id
_entity_poly.type
_entity_poly.pdbx_seq_one_letter_code
_entity_poly.pdbx_strand_id
1 'polypeptide(L)'
;MLSFNCVHECFKYNGVHYNFKNLQNLALDLVKTKASYNCDIGSFLKQWLDQSKTITLNTSGSTGVPKTITMQKQAMVNSAIATGVYFNLKPKQRALLCLPAHYIAGKMMLVRAIVLGLELDSIEPKSNLEIDINKQYQFTAMVPMQLEKNINKLNNIKTLIVGGAKVSSV
;
A
#
# COMPACT_ATOMS: atom_id res chain seq x y z
N MET A 1 14.02 -17.56 2.58
CA MET A 1 12.74 -16.92 2.95
C MET A 1 12.98 -15.41 2.93
N LEU A 2 12.12 -14.64 2.24
CA LEU A 2 12.26 -13.18 2.23
C LEU A 2 12.01 -12.63 3.63
N SER A 3 12.88 -11.72 4.09
CA SER A 3 12.82 -11.07 5.41
C SER A 3 12.18 -9.69 5.29
N PHE A 4 11.54 -9.23 6.36
CA PHE A 4 10.98 -7.88 6.44
C PHE A 4 12.05 -6.77 6.38
N ASN A 5 13.34 -7.10 6.59
CA ASN A 5 14.46 -6.16 6.51
C ASN A 5 14.99 -5.96 5.08
N CYS A 6 14.32 -6.51 4.07
CA CYS A 6 14.77 -6.40 2.68
C CYS A 6 13.81 -5.53 1.88
N VAL A 7 14.39 -4.71 1.01
CA VAL A 7 13.69 -4.00 -0.08
C VAL A 7 14.10 -4.69 -1.36
N HIS A 8 13.12 -5.14 -2.15
CA HIS A 8 13.40 -5.80 -3.42
C HIS A 8 14.12 -4.86 -4.39
N GLU A 9 15.12 -5.37 -5.09
CA GLU A 9 15.96 -4.57 -6.01
C GLU A 9 15.19 -3.84 -7.12
N CYS A 10 14.03 -4.35 -7.52
CA CYS A 10 13.18 -3.72 -8.54
C CYS A 10 12.18 -2.72 -7.97
N PHE A 11 12.08 -2.55 -6.64
CA PHE A 11 11.10 -1.67 -6.03
C PHE A 11 11.28 -0.23 -6.47
N LYS A 12 10.18 0.40 -6.89
CA LYS A 12 10.12 1.84 -7.14
C LYS A 12 8.93 2.47 -6.43
N TYR A 13 9.09 3.71 -6.01
CA TYR A 13 8.02 4.53 -5.48
C TYR A 13 7.92 5.83 -6.30
N ASN A 14 6.76 6.09 -6.90
CA ASN A 14 6.52 7.22 -7.81
C ASN A 14 7.60 7.36 -8.89
N GLY A 15 7.98 6.24 -9.52
CA GLY A 15 8.96 6.18 -10.59
C GLY A 15 10.43 6.18 -10.16
N VAL A 16 10.74 6.44 -8.88
CA VAL A 16 12.10 6.48 -8.34
C VAL A 16 12.45 5.15 -7.68
N HIS A 17 13.63 4.62 -7.97
CA HIS A 17 14.16 3.40 -7.36
C HIS A 17 14.68 3.68 -5.94
N TYR A 18 14.34 2.82 -4.99
CA TYR A 18 14.80 2.91 -3.61
C TYR A 18 15.39 1.59 -3.12
N ASN A 19 16.60 1.66 -2.58
CA ASN A 19 17.14 0.63 -1.71
C ASN A 19 16.72 0.91 -0.24
N PHE A 20 17.09 0.03 0.68
CA PHE A 20 16.71 0.16 2.10
C PHE A 20 17.09 1.52 2.71
N LYS A 21 18.34 1.97 2.51
CA LYS A 21 18.85 3.23 3.08
C LYS A 21 18.14 4.46 2.49
N ASN A 22 17.97 4.49 1.18
CA ASN A 22 17.30 5.62 0.51
C ASN A 22 15.81 5.67 0.83
N LEU A 23 15.18 4.51 1.06
CA LEU A 23 13.79 4.43 1.49
C LEU A 23 13.59 4.95 2.93
N GLN A 24 14.59 4.77 3.81
CA GLN A 24 14.59 5.42 5.13
C GLN A 24 14.62 6.95 5.03
N ASN A 25 15.44 7.51 4.12
CA ASN A 25 15.49 8.95 3.90
C ASN A 25 14.15 9.47 3.35
N LEU A 26 13.59 8.79 2.36
CA LEU A 26 12.25 9.12 1.85
C LEU A 26 11.20 9.13 2.96
N ALA A 27 11.22 8.15 3.87
CA ALA A 27 10.27 8.09 4.98
C ALA A 27 10.37 9.33 5.88
N LEU A 28 11.59 9.82 6.14
CA LEU A 28 11.81 11.04 6.93
C LEU A 28 11.29 12.29 6.21
N ASP A 29 11.47 12.36 4.90
CA ASP A 29 11.03 13.52 4.10
C ASP A 29 9.51 13.53 3.96
N LEU A 30 8.87 12.38 3.73
CA LEU A 30 7.41 12.27 3.65
C LEU A 30 6.71 12.67 4.95
N VAL A 31 7.27 12.36 6.12
CA VAL A 31 6.72 12.79 7.42
C VAL A 31 6.69 14.32 7.57
N LYS A 32 7.60 15.03 6.91
CA LYS A 32 7.69 16.50 6.98
C LYS A 32 6.75 17.20 6.00
N THR A 33 6.11 16.47 5.09
CA THR A 33 5.24 17.08 4.07
C THR A 33 3.94 17.59 4.70
N LYS A 34 3.33 18.61 4.06
CA LYS A 34 2.01 19.13 4.49
C LYS A 34 0.85 18.21 4.09
N ALA A 35 1.06 17.35 3.11
CA ALA A 35 0.02 16.42 2.64
C ALA A 35 -0.13 15.26 3.62
N SER A 36 -1.29 15.17 4.28
CA SER A 36 -1.56 14.18 5.34
C SER A 36 -1.33 12.73 4.89
N TYR A 37 -1.71 12.38 3.67
CA TYR A 37 -1.52 11.02 3.14
C TYR A 37 -0.04 10.65 2.96
N ASN A 38 0.81 11.61 2.58
CA ASN A 38 2.27 11.42 2.53
C ASN A 38 2.86 11.24 3.93
N CYS A 39 2.38 12.01 4.93
CA CYS A 39 2.74 11.80 6.33
C CYS A 39 2.41 10.39 6.81
N ASP A 40 1.24 9.85 6.45
CA ASP A 40 0.84 8.49 6.79
C ASP A 40 1.79 7.45 6.17
N ILE A 41 2.14 7.62 4.89
CA ILE A 41 3.09 6.76 4.18
C ILE A 41 4.47 6.83 4.86
N GLY A 42 4.98 8.03 5.12
CA GLY A 42 6.27 8.24 5.78
C GLY A 42 6.30 7.64 7.19
N SER A 43 5.24 7.84 7.97
CA SER A 43 5.10 7.29 9.33
C SER A 43 5.09 5.76 9.32
N PHE A 44 4.38 5.15 8.36
CA PHE A 44 4.41 3.71 8.19
C PHE A 44 5.78 3.21 7.77
N LEU A 45 6.44 3.83 6.77
CA LEU A 45 7.76 3.43 6.31
C LEU A 45 8.81 3.53 7.41
N LYS A 46 8.77 4.56 8.29
CA LYS A 46 9.64 4.64 9.48
C LYS A 46 9.48 3.42 10.38
N GLN A 47 8.25 3.02 10.69
CA GLN A 47 7.98 1.84 11.51
C GLN A 47 8.36 0.55 10.79
N TRP A 48 8.15 0.48 9.46
CA TRP A 48 8.46 -0.71 8.67
C TRP A 48 9.97 -0.97 8.60
N LEU A 49 10.76 0.09 8.45
CA LEU A 49 12.21 0.04 8.23
C LEU A 49 13.03 0.11 9.54
N ASP A 50 12.39 0.19 10.71
CA ASP A 50 13.07 0.08 11.98
C ASP A 50 13.44 -1.38 12.31
N GLN A 51 14.24 -1.59 13.35
CA GLN A 51 14.71 -2.92 13.76
C GLN A 51 13.66 -3.76 14.51
N SER A 52 12.49 -3.19 14.84
CA SER A 52 11.41 -3.93 15.49
C SER A 52 10.88 -5.05 14.60
N LYS A 53 10.63 -6.22 15.19
CA LYS A 53 9.98 -7.34 14.49
C LYS A 53 8.47 -7.17 14.38
N THR A 54 7.92 -6.17 15.04
CA THR A 54 6.47 -5.94 15.11
C THR A 54 6.13 -4.53 14.66
N ILE A 55 4.88 -4.34 14.28
CA ILE A 55 4.29 -3.05 13.96
C ILE A 55 2.97 -2.89 14.68
N THR A 56 2.69 -1.68 15.12
CA THR A 56 1.43 -1.34 15.79
C THR A 56 0.43 -0.81 14.77
N LEU A 57 -0.78 -1.35 14.79
CA LEU A 57 -1.89 -1.00 13.92
C LEU A 57 -3.06 -0.51 14.74
N ASN A 58 -3.67 0.60 14.33
CA ASN A 58 -4.94 1.05 14.89
C ASN A 58 -6.06 0.52 14.00
N THR A 59 -7.00 -0.20 14.59
CA THR A 59 -8.22 -0.64 13.90
C THR A 59 -9.35 0.32 14.22
N SER A 60 -10.17 0.67 13.22
CA SER A 60 -11.47 1.32 13.47
C SER A 60 -12.38 0.29 14.12
N GLY A 61 -12.41 0.25 15.45
CA GLY A 61 -13.27 -0.68 16.17
C GLY A 61 -14.73 -0.50 15.76
N SER A 62 -15.45 -1.57 15.49
CA SER A 62 -16.91 -1.58 15.23
C SER A 62 -17.73 -0.99 16.40
N THR A 63 -17.10 -0.81 17.56
CA THR A 63 -17.67 -0.21 18.79
C THR A 63 -17.24 1.23 19.04
N GLY A 64 -16.60 1.89 18.05
CA GLY A 64 -16.20 3.31 18.14
C GLY A 64 -14.88 3.59 18.85
N VAL A 65 -14.33 2.69 19.64
CA VAL A 65 -13.02 2.86 20.27
C VAL A 65 -11.94 2.19 19.43
N PRO A 66 -10.92 2.92 18.93
CA PRO A 66 -9.81 2.33 18.17
C PRO A 66 -9.10 1.28 19.02
N LYS A 67 -9.00 0.06 18.53
CA LYS A 67 -8.18 -0.99 19.17
C LYS A 67 -6.80 -0.99 18.54
N THR A 68 -5.80 -0.95 19.39
CA THR A 68 -4.40 -1.11 18.98
C THR A 68 -4.06 -2.60 18.95
N ILE A 69 -3.62 -3.09 17.81
CA ILE A 69 -3.12 -4.46 17.65
C ILE A 69 -1.66 -4.45 17.23
N THR A 70 -0.90 -5.39 17.74
CA THR A 70 0.50 -5.61 17.34
C THR A 70 0.56 -6.77 16.36
N MET A 71 1.21 -6.56 15.23
CA MET A 71 1.38 -7.54 14.18
C MET A 71 2.86 -7.80 13.91
N GLN A 72 3.22 -9.06 13.66
CA GLN A 72 4.57 -9.41 13.22
C GLN A 72 4.81 -8.93 11.78
N LYS A 73 5.90 -8.19 11.55
CA LYS A 73 6.28 -7.75 10.18
C LYS A 73 6.45 -8.94 9.24
N GLN A 74 6.99 -10.05 9.72
CA GLN A 74 7.14 -11.27 8.91
C GLN A 74 5.78 -11.85 8.47
N ALA A 75 4.73 -11.74 9.28
CA ALA A 75 3.39 -12.14 8.87
C ALA A 75 2.86 -11.27 7.71
N MET A 76 3.17 -9.97 7.72
CA MET A 76 2.83 -9.08 6.60
C MET A 76 3.62 -9.44 5.33
N VAL A 77 4.91 -9.80 5.44
CA VAL A 77 5.72 -10.31 4.31
C VAL A 77 5.08 -11.57 3.74
N ASN A 78 4.73 -12.55 4.58
CA ASN A 78 4.12 -13.79 4.13
C ASN A 78 2.79 -13.54 3.41
N SER A 79 1.96 -12.62 3.92
CA SER A 79 0.73 -12.19 3.27
C SER A 79 0.98 -11.51 1.92
N ALA A 80 2.02 -10.68 1.81
CA ALA A 80 2.40 -10.04 0.54
C ALA A 80 2.83 -11.10 -0.50
N ILE A 81 3.64 -12.08 -0.09
CA ILE A 81 4.08 -13.20 -0.96
C ILE A 81 2.86 -14.00 -1.42
N ALA A 82 1.96 -14.38 -0.51
CA ALA A 82 0.74 -15.12 -0.84
C ALA A 82 -0.12 -14.36 -1.85
N THR A 83 -0.28 -13.04 -1.66
CA THR A 83 -0.97 -12.16 -2.63
C THR A 83 -0.26 -12.18 -3.99
N GLY A 84 1.08 -12.08 -3.99
CA GLY A 84 1.88 -12.11 -5.21
C GLY A 84 1.71 -13.41 -5.99
N VAL A 85 1.71 -14.55 -5.31
CA VAL A 85 1.47 -15.86 -5.91
C VAL A 85 0.05 -15.95 -6.47
N TYR A 86 -0.95 -15.61 -5.67
CA TYR A 86 -2.35 -15.74 -6.05
C TYR A 86 -2.73 -14.91 -7.29
N PHE A 87 -2.27 -13.66 -7.35
CA PHE A 87 -2.55 -12.76 -8.48
C PHE A 87 -1.45 -12.76 -9.55
N ASN A 88 -0.47 -13.66 -9.45
CA ASN A 88 0.66 -13.76 -10.37
C ASN A 88 1.39 -12.43 -10.58
N LEU A 89 1.62 -11.68 -9.49
CA LEU A 89 2.33 -10.40 -9.54
C LEU A 89 3.82 -10.64 -9.71
N LYS A 90 4.44 -9.90 -10.62
CA LYS A 90 5.87 -10.01 -10.95
C LYS A 90 6.61 -8.71 -10.63
N PRO A 91 7.91 -8.76 -10.32
CA PRO A 91 8.72 -7.55 -10.17
C PRO A 91 8.60 -6.62 -11.39
N LYS A 92 8.74 -5.32 -11.15
CA LYS A 92 8.59 -4.23 -12.15
C LYS A 92 7.16 -4.00 -12.65
N GLN A 93 6.19 -4.81 -12.26
CA GLN A 93 4.78 -4.51 -12.56
C GLN A 93 4.32 -3.31 -11.74
N ARG A 94 3.50 -2.46 -12.36
CA ARG A 94 3.02 -1.25 -11.71
C ARG A 94 1.82 -1.52 -10.83
N ALA A 95 1.81 -0.93 -9.63
CA ALA A 95 0.70 -0.98 -8.69
C ALA A 95 0.29 0.44 -8.28
N LEU A 96 -0.97 0.63 -7.90
CA LEU A 96 -1.50 1.92 -7.48
C LEU A 96 -1.89 1.87 -6.00
N LEU A 97 -1.35 2.77 -5.19
CA LEU A 97 -1.77 3.04 -3.83
C LEU A 97 -2.73 4.23 -3.83
N CYS A 98 -4.00 3.96 -3.59
CA CYS A 98 -5.06 4.97 -3.44
C CYS A 98 -5.83 4.82 -2.12
N LEU A 99 -5.27 4.09 -1.16
CA LEU A 99 -5.80 3.89 0.19
C LEU A 99 -4.92 4.58 1.24
N PRO A 100 -5.51 5.13 2.31
CA PRO A 100 -4.72 5.74 3.38
C PRO A 100 -3.78 4.74 4.06
N ALA A 101 -2.50 5.10 4.20
CA ALA A 101 -1.49 4.23 4.82
C ALA A 101 -1.57 4.19 6.36
N HIS A 102 -2.45 4.93 7.00
CA HIS A 102 -2.74 4.72 8.43
C HIS A 102 -3.61 3.47 8.68
N TYR A 103 -4.37 2.99 7.67
CA TYR A 103 -5.10 1.72 7.73
C TYR A 103 -4.28 0.56 7.18
N ILE A 104 -4.61 -0.67 7.64
CA ILE A 104 -3.90 -1.89 7.25
C ILE A 104 -3.91 -2.12 5.72
N ALA A 105 -4.99 -1.78 5.03
CA ALA A 105 -5.10 -1.98 3.60
C ALA A 105 -4.06 -1.16 2.81
N GLY A 106 -3.89 0.14 3.14
CA GLY A 106 -2.86 0.98 2.54
C GLY A 106 -1.44 0.53 2.91
N LYS A 107 -1.22 0.16 4.20
CA LYS A 107 0.06 -0.42 4.65
C LYS A 107 0.43 -1.67 3.85
N MET A 108 -0.53 -2.57 3.62
CA MET A 108 -0.28 -3.80 2.86
C MET A 108 0.02 -3.55 1.39
N MET A 109 -0.47 -2.46 0.78
CA MET A 109 -0.05 -2.08 -0.58
C MET A 109 1.44 -1.71 -0.62
N LEU A 110 1.93 -0.96 0.38
CA LEU A 110 3.35 -0.63 0.52
C LEU A 110 4.20 -1.89 0.74
N VAL A 111 3.78 -2.77 1.66
CA VAL A 111 4.51 -4.02 1.93
C VAL A 111 4.57 -4.92 0.69
N ARG A 112 3.45 -5.08 -0.04
CA ARG A 112 3.43 -5.84 -1.30
C ARG A 112 4.42 -5.27 -2.31
N ALA A 113 4.43 -3.95 -2.49
CA ALA A 113 5.34 -3.32 -3.45
C ALA A 113 6.80 -3.51 -3.05
N ILE A 114 7.15 -3.30 -1.78
CA ILE A 114 8.52 -3.45 -1.26
C ILE A 114 9.01 -4.91 -1.39
N VAL A 115 8.16 -5.86 -1.02
CA VAL A 115 8.52 -7.29 -0.98
C VAL A 115 8.54 -7.94 -2.36
N LEU A 116 7.60 -7.56 -3.23
CA LEU A 116 7.45 -8.16 -4.57
C LEU A 116 8.20 -7.39 -5.67
N GLY A 117 8.81 -6.25 -5.34
CA GLY A 117 9.53 -5.44 -6.33
C GLY A 117 8.63 -4.73 -7.33
N LEU A 118 7.45 -4.28 -6.88
CA LEU A 118 6.52 -3.56 -7.74
C LEU A 118 6.94 -2.09 -7.91
N GLU A 119 6.53 -1.48 -9.01
CA GLU A 119 6.58 -0.02 -9.22
C GLU A 119 5.29 0.57 -8.65
N LEU A 120 5.36 1.14 -7.44
CA LEU A 120 4.20 1.68 -6.73
C LEU A 120 4.05 3.17 -7.02
N ASP A 121 2.96 3.54 -7.66
CA ASP A 121 2.50 4.93 -7.72
C ASP A 121 1.53 5.18 -6.55
N SER A 122 1.63 6.33 -5.90
CA SER A 122 0.71 6.76 -4.85
C SER A 122 -0.04 8.01 -5.26
N ILE A 123 -1.33 8.02 -5.00
CA ILE A 123 -2.21 9.18 -5.19
C ILE A 123 -2.96 9.48 -3.89
N GLU A 124 -3.48 10.70 -3.78
CA GLU A 124 -4.27 11.09 -2.63
C GLU A 124 -5.53 10.20 -2.49
N PRO A 125 -5.76 9.61 -1.29
CA PRO A 125 -6.87 8.66 -1.08
C PRO A 125 -8.20 9.40 -0.91
N LYS A 126 -8.78 9.83 -2.01
CA LYS A 126 -10.11 10.46 -2.11
C LYS A 126 -11.16 9.43 -2.58
N SER A 127 -12.42 9.78 -2.47
CA SER A 127 -13.50 8.98 -3.06
C SER A 127 -13.49 9.04 -4.60
N ASN A 128 -13.22 10.23 -5.17
CA ASN A 128 -12.99 10.42 -6.60
C ASN A 128 -11.49 10.50 -6.85
N LEU A 129 -10.92 9.47 -7.46
CA LEU A 129 -9.48 9.29 -7.62
C LEU A 129 -8.96 9.99 -8.88
N GLU A 130 -7.75 10.54 -8.78
CA GLU A 130 -7.01 11.14 -9.88
C GLU A 130 -6.06 10.10 -10.50
N ILE A 131 -6.64 9.07 -11.14
CA ILE A 131 -5.88 7.96 -11.75
C ILE A 131 -5.30 8.44 -13.09
N ASP A 132 -3.99 8.27 -13.27
CA ASP A 132 -3.34 8.53 -14.56
C ASP A 132 -3.76 7.46 -15.58
N ILE A 133 -4.63 7.84 -16.51
CA ILE A 133 -5.19 6.96 -17.53
C ILE A 133 -4.16 6.50 -18.59
N ASN A 134 -3.00 7.15 -18.67
CA ASN A 134 -1.93 6.75 -19.59
C ASN A 134 -1.03 5.66 -19.01
N LYS A 135 -1.17 5.35 -17.73
CA LYS A 135 -0.44 4.27 -17.06
C LYS A 135 -1.30 3.01 -16.97
N GLN A 136 -0.67 1.86 -17.19
CA GLN A 136 -1.30 0.56 -16.94
C GLN A 136 -0.91 0.06 -15.56
N TYR A 137 -1.90 -0.31 -14.74
CA TYR A 137 -1.68 -0.85 -13.40
C TYR A 137 -2.05 -2.33 -13.36
N GLN A 138 -1.09 -3.16 -12.95
CA GLN A 138 -1.33 -4.59 -12.77
C GLN A 138 -2.18 -4.87 -11.54
N PHE A 139 -2.06 -4.04 -10.49
CA PHE A 139 -2.68 -4.32 -9.21
C PHE A 139 -3.02 -3.03 -8.43
N THR A 140 -4.19 -3.04 -7.81
CA THR A 140 -4.60 -2.03 -6.82
C THR A 140 -5.59 -2.61 -5.81
N ALA A 141 -5.86 -1.85 -4.74
CA ALA A 141 -6.90 -2.14 -3.77
C ALA A 141 -7.75 -0.88 -3.53
N MET A 142 -9.06 -1.04 -3.40
CA MET A 142 -10.01 0.05 -3.16
C MET A 142 -11.06 -0.35 -2.11
N VAL A 143 -11.69 0.66 -1.52
CA VAL A 143 -12.94 0.46 -0.78
C VAL A 143 -14.14 0.55 -1.75
N PRO A 144 -15.32 -0.03 -1.41
CA PRO A 144 -16.50 -0.01 -2.29
C PRO A 144 -16.89 1.38 -2.79
N MET A 145 -16.82 2.42 -1.93
CA MET A 145 -17.08 3.80 -2.32
C MET A 145 -16.14 4.32 -3.41
N GLN A 146 -14.84 3.95 -3.35
CA GLN A 146 -13.89 4.33 -4.40
C GLN A 146 -14.19 3.58 -5.71
N LEU A 147 -14.52 2.30 -5.64
CA LEU A 147 -14.92 1.52 -6.81
C LEU A 147 -16.12 2.18 -7.50
N GLU A 148 -17.20 2.42 -6.77
CA GLU A 148 -18.44 3.02 -7.28
C GLU A 148 -18.18 4.35 -8.01
N LYS A 149 -17.42 5.25 -7.37
CA LYS A 149 -17.16 6.61 -7.93
C LYS A 149 -16.16 6.63 -9.07
N ASN A 150 -15.42 5.55 -9.29
CA ASN A 150 -14.35 5.54 -10.31
C ASN A 150 -14.53 4.43 -11.34
N ILE A 151 -15.66 3.71 -11.37
CA ILE A 151 -15.86 2.53 -12.22
C ILE A 151 -15.51 2.79 -13.71
N ASN A 152 -15.81 3.97 -14.20
CA ASN A 152 -15.54 4.36 -15.60
C ASN A 152 -14.07 4.74 -15.85
N LYS A 153 -13.21 4.76 -14.82
CA LYS A 153 -11.78 5.12 -14.89
C LYS A 153 -10.86 3.92 -14.68
N LEU A 154 -11.40 2.71 -14.54
CA LEU A 154 -10.63 1.53 -14.14
C LEU A 154 -10.14 0.66 -15.31
N ASN A 155 -10.36 1.07 -16.55
CA ASN A 155 -9.99 0.31 -17.77
C ASN A 155 -8.49 0.00 -17.88
N ASN A 156 -7.65 0.78 -17.18
CA ASN A 156 -6.21 0.62 -17.15
C ASN A 156 -5.72 -0.18 -15.92
N ILE A 157 -6.64 -0.78 -15.14
CA ILE A 157 -6.33 -1.60 -13.96
C ILE A 157 -6.70 -3.04 -14.24
N LYS A 158 -5.71 -3.94 -14.21
CA LYS A 158 -5.91 -5.36 -14.53
C LYS A 158 -6.50 -6.15 -13.36
N THR A 159 -6.02 -5.90 -12.16
CA THR A 159 -6.46 -6.62 -10.94
C THR A 159 -6.81 -5.63 -9.85
N LEU A 160 -8.03 -5.72 -9.35
CA LEU A 160 -8.55 -4.88 -8.27
C LEU A 160 -9.03 -5.75 -7.11
N ILE A 161 -8.53 -5.50 -5.90
CA ILE A 161 -9.11 -6.03 -4.66
C ILE A 161 -10.06 -4.98 -4.10
N VAL A 162 -11.28 -5.38 -3.77
CA VAL A 162 -12.27 -4.53 -3.10
C VAL A 162 -12.60 -5.09 -1.73
N GLY A 163 -12.53 -4.24 -0.70
CA GLY A 163 -12.80 -4.67 0.66
C GLY A 163 -13.02 -3.51 1.64
N GLY A 164 -13.14 -3.84 2.92
CA GLY A 164 -13.32 -2.85 4.00
C GLY A 164 -14.76 -2.47 4.30
N ALA A 165 -15.72 -2.75 3.40
CA ALA A 165 -17.15 -2.59 3.60
C ALA A 165 -17.93 -3.52 2.66
N LYS A 166 -19.25 -3.63 2.87
CA LYS A 166 -20.13 -4.38 1.98
C LYS A 166 -20.19 -3.70 0.60
N VAL A 167 -20.03 -4.50 -0.46
CA VAL A 167 -20.32 -4.06 -1.84
C VAL A 167 -21.82 -4.20 -2.04
N SER A 168 -22.51 -3.10 -2.32
CA SER A 168 -23.93 -3.15 -2.71
C SER A 168 -24.06 -3.66 -4.14
N SER A 169 -25.01 -4.54 -4.40
CA SER A 169 -25.48 -4.80 -5.76
C SER A 169 -26.16 -3.53 -6.28
N VAL A 170 -25.73 -3.03 -7.41
CA VAL A 170 -26.43 -1.99 -8.17
C VAL A 170 -27.67 -2.63 -8.82
#